data_2e8848a70fb0174a16da7d811449226f
#
_entry.id   2e8848a70fb0174a16da7d811449226f
#
_cell.length_a   1.000
_cell.length_b   1.000
_cell.length_c   1.000
_cell.angle_alpha   90.00
_cell.angle_beta   90.00
_cell.angle_gamma   90.00
#
_symmetry.space_group_name_H-M   'P 1'
#
loop_
_entity.id
_entity.type
_entity.pdbx_description
1 polymer ?
#
loop_
_entity_poly.entity_id
_entity_poly.type
_entity_poly.pdbx_seq_one_letter_code
_entity_poly.pdbx_strand_id
1 'polypeptide(L)'
;MDQNRVYFFDTTLRDGEQTPGVSLQTPEKIEIAKGLVRLGIDVIEAGFPAASPGDFEAVQTIAREVKGATICALARANEKDVQKAIDALKDAERSRLHVFIAISELHMEYKLKMTRQEVLDKVKSVLAYAKGKVDEIEFSGEDAARSDLDFACQVFGIAIAGGATIINVPDTVGYMNPNEFGDKIRYIKEHTPGIENAIISVHCHDDLGLANANTLAAIKAGARQVEGTINGLGERAGNVAIEEVVMALKTRHDYFGDLQVNIDTKQFTKVSKLVSRLTGVVVPPNKPIIGSNAFAHESGIHQHGMMSNPETYEIMTPESVGAEKTDLVLGKHSGRHAFADHLAKLGFQSFTEEKINDLFAKFKELADRKKQVYDDDIVALVVDNMHHKKAFELVAQYYKLGEKGYAYADVRLMTPEGEKADAAVGDGPVDASLKAVERVVGLPISLKDYQIRAITAGKDALGEATLKVEYNGRLYHGRGISTDIVKSSVNAYINAVNSVFLAMELEQEEEE
;
A
#
# COMPACT_ATOMS: atom_id res chain seq x y z
N MET A 1 18.22 -4.31 25.66
CA MET A 1 17.41 -3.71 24.59
C MET A 1 17.09 -2.28 24.97
N ASP A 2 17.06 -1.39 23.96
CA ASP A 2 16.82 0.05 24.19
C ASP A 2 15.35 0.30 24.55
N GLN A 3 15.09 0.84 25.73
CA GLN A 3 13.73 1.14 26.23
C GLN A 3 13.09 2.36 25.52
N ASN A 4 13.89 3.13 24.80
CA ASN A 4 13.39 4.26 24.01
C ASN A 4 13.13 3.92 22.54
N ARG A 5 13.32 2.66 22.13
CA ARG A 5 13.08 2.21 20.78
C ARG A 5 11.84 1.32 20.72
N VAL A 6 11.02 1.53 19.66
CA VAL A 6 9.96 0.61 19.26
C VAL A 6 10.46 -0.23 18.09
N TYR A 7 10.44 -1.54 18.26
CA TYR A 7 10.82 -2.52 17.25
C TYR A 7 9.59 -2.93 16.43
N PHE A 8 9.78 -3.15 15.14
CA PHE A 8 8.72 -3.58 14.25
C PHE A 8 8.99 -5.00 13.74
N PHE A 9 8.06 -5.87 14.07
CA PHE A 9 8.00 -7.26 13.66
C PHE A 9 6.93 -7.39 12.58
N ASP A 10 7.34 -7.68 11.35
CA ASP A 10 6.43 -7.86 10.23
C ASP A 10 6.03 -9.33 10.09
N THR A 11 4.72 -9.59 10.10
CA THR A 11 4.14 -10.93 9.91
C THR A 11 3.35 -11.04 8.59
N THR A 12 3.61 -10.18 7.60
CA THR A 12 2.95 -10.22 6.28
C THR A 12 3.12 -11.58 5.59
N LEU A 13 4.29 -12.22 5.75
CA LEU A 13 4.62 -13.51 5.13
C LEU A 13 4.11 -14.73 5.91
N ARG A 14 3.55 -14.54 7.10
CA ARG A 14 2.96 -15.60 7.91
C ARG A 14 1.47 -15.35 8.15
N ASP A 15 1.11 -14.39 9.02
CA ASP A 15 -0.28 -14.07 9.34
C ASP A 15 -0.98 -13.36 8.17
N GLY A 16 -0.26 -12.45 7.51
CA GLY A 16 -0.74 -11.79 6.30
C GLY A 16 -1.07 -12.76 5.17
N GLU A 17 -0.30 -13.84 5.01
CA GLU A 17 -0.58 -14.90 4.04
C GLU A 17 -1.83 -15.73 4.40
N GLN A 18 -2.27 -15.70 5.66
CA GLN A 18 -3.51 -16.34 6.10
C GLN A 18 -4.78 -15.56 5.70
N THR A 19 -4.65 -14.41 5.06
CA THR A 19 -5.78 -13.71 4.45
C THR A 19 -6.49 -14.62 3.45
N PRO A 20 -7.82 -14.83 3.55
CA PRO A 20 -8.54 -15.70 2.62
C PRO A 20 -8.32 -15.29 1.15
N GLY A 21 -7.86 -16.24 0.34
CA GLY A 21 -7.56 -16.03 -1.08
C GLY A 21 -6.11 -15.63 -1.39
N VAL A 22 -5.28 -15.39 -0.39
CA VAL A 22 -3.84 -15.14 -0.58
C VAL A 22 -3.07 -16.46 -0.56
N SER A 23 -2.13 -16.60 -1.49
CA SER A 23 -1.16 -17.70 -1.54
C SER A 23 0.10 -17.20 -2.24
N LEU A 24 1.19 -17.09 -1.51
CA LEU A 24 2.45 -16.56 -2.00
C LEU A 24 3.43 -17.69 -2.35
N GLN A 25 4.03 -17.59 -3.53
CA GLN A 25 5.13 -18.49 -3.91
C GLN A 25 6.46 -18.02 -3.29
N THR A 26 7.41 -18.95 -3.11
CA THR A 26 8.72 -18.62 -2.51
C THR A 26 9.42 -17.40 -3.13
N PRO A 27 9.49 -17.23 -4.47
CA PRO A 27 10.08 -16.02 -5.06
C PRO A 27 9.34 -14.72 -4.67
N GLU A 28 8.01 -14.75 -4.55
CA GLU A 28 7.20 -13.61 -4.14
C GLU A 28 7.45 -13.25 -2.67
N LYS A 29 7.53 -14.26 -1.80
CA LYS A 29 7.91 -14.07 -0.38
C LYS A 29 9.30 -13.41 -0.25
N ILE A 30 10.28 -13.82 -1.06
CA ILE A 30 11.61 -13.23 -1.08
C ILE A 30 11.56 -11.77 -1.56
N GLU A 31 10.76 -11.46 -2.58
CA GLU A 31 10.60 -10.09 -3.08
C GLU A 31 10.02 -9.17 -2.00
N ILE A 32 8.96 -9.62 -1.30
CA ILE A 32 8.37 -8.90 -0.18
C ILE A 32 9.38 -8.75 0.96
N ALA A 33 10.07 -9.82 1.38
CA ALA A 33 11.07 -9.77 2.46
C ALA A 33 12.19 -8.75 2.16
N LYS A 34 12.69 -8.71 0.93
CA LYS A 34 13.67 -7.69 0.49
C LYS A 34 13.07 -6.28 0.51
N GLY A 35 11.77 -6.13 0.26
CA GLY A 35 11.03 -4.87 0.42
C GLY A 35 10.98 -4.42 1.88
N LEU A 36 10.67 -5.35 2.80
CA LEU A 36 10.62 -5.11 4.23
C LEU A 36 11.99 -4.72 4.82
N VAL A 37 13.06 -5.34 4.35
CA VAL A 37 14.43 -4.93 4.73
C VAL A 37 14.71 -3.48 4.30
N ARG A 38 14.37 -3.10 3.05
CA ARG A 38 14.55 -1.71 2.58
C ARG A 38 13.70 -0.71 3.37
N LEU A 39 12.54 -1.13 3.83
CA LEU A 39 11.67 -0.34 4.72
C LEU A 39 12.30 -0.14 6.11
N GLY A 40 13.21 -1.02 6.52
CA GLY A 40 13.87 -0.97 7.83
C GLY A 40 13.14 -1.78 8.92
N ILE A 41 12.38 -2.80 8.54
CA ILE A 41 11.76 -3.76 9.48
C ILE A 41 12.84 -4.47 10.28
N ASP A 42 12.63 -4.58 11.59
CA ASP A 42 13.60 -5.21 12.51
C ASP A 42 13.57 -6.73 12.43
N VAL A 43 12.34 -7.30 12.35
CA VAL A 43 12.11 -8.74 12.35
C VAL A 43 11.09 -9.10 11.27
N ILE A 44 11.37 -10.12 10.48
CA ILE A 44 10.47 -10.65 9.44
C ILE A 44 10.09 -12.08 9.83
N GLU A 45 8.80 -12.30 10.12
CA GLU A 45 8.28 -13.65 10.32
C GLU A 45 8.01 -14.29 8.96
N ALA A 46 8.93 -15.17 8.57
CA ALA A 46 8.99 -15.70 7.21
C ALA A 46 7.97 -16.81 6.92
N GLY A 47 7.38 -17.41 7.97
CA GLY A 47 6.37 -18.45 7.83
C GLY A 47 6.32 -19.42 9.01
N PHE A 48 5.63 -20.56 8.78
CA PHE A 48 5.43 -21.64 9.75
C PHE A 48 5.99 -22.97 9.22
N PRO A 49 7.29 -23.29 9.44
CA PRO A 49 7.97 -24.45 8.83
C PRO A 49 7.32 -25.80 9.09
N ALA A 50 6.55 -25.92 10.19
CA ALA A 50 5.86 -27.15 10.51
C ALA A 50 4.54 -27.35 9.76
N ALA A 51 4.00 -26.32 9.09
CA ALA A 51 2.73 -26.38 8.38
C ALA A 51 2.82 -27.25 7.13
N SER A 52 3.86 -27.06 6.32
CA SER A 52 4.07 -27.83 5.07
C SER A 52 5.55 -27.90 4.68
N PRO A 53 5.93 -28.82 3.78
CA PRO A 53 7.27 -28.82 3.18
C PRO A 53 7.58 -27.53 2.41
N GLY A 54 6.60 -26.93 1.73
CA GLY A 54 6.77 -25.67 1.00
C GLY A 54 7.03 -24.48 1.95
N ASP A 55 6.35 -24.40 3.09
CA ASP A 55 6.63 -23.39 4.11
C ASP A 55 8.03 -23.55 4.71
N PHE A 56 8.45 -24.79 4.95
CA PHE A 56 9.81 -25.06 5.42
C PHE A 56 10.85 -24.55 4.41
N GLU A 57 10.70 -24.89 3.12
CA GLU A 57 11.61 -24.46 2.04
C GLU A 57 11.60 -22.93 1.86
N ALA A 58 10.44 -22.30 1.94
CA ALA A 58 10.32 -20.85 1.84
C ALA A 58 11.06 -20.15 2.98
N VAL A 59 10.84 -20.55 4.24
CA VAL A 59 11.54 -19.98 5.41
C VAL A 59 13.06 -20.21 5.30
N GLN A 60 13.49 -21.42 4.92
CA GLN A 60 14.92 -21.74 4.74
C GLN A 60 15.56 -20.86 3.66
N THR A 61 14.86 -20.66 2.54
CA THR A 61 15.36 -19.84 1.44
C THR A 61 15.45 -18.36 1.84
N ILE A 62 14.43 -17.84 2.54
CA ILE A 62 14.46 -16.46 3.06
C ILE A 62 15.60 -16.30 4.08
N ALA A 63 15.78 -17.25 5.01
CA ALA A 63 16.86 -17.22 5.99
C ALA A 63 18.26 -17.15 5.33
N ARG A 64 18.44 -17.85 4.22
CA ARG A 64 19.68 -17.86 3.46
C ARG A 64 19.90 -16.57 2.65
N GLU A 65 18.86 -16.05 1.98
CA GLU A 65 18.98 -15.01 0.97
C GLU A 65 18.71 -13.59 1.48
N VAL A 66 17.91 -13.45 2.55
CA VAL A 66 17.54 -12.13 3.07
C VAL A 66 18.46 -11.78 4.24
N LYS A 67 19.11 -10.62 4.13
CA LYS A 67 20.06 -10.09 5.12
C LYS A 67 19.62 -8.69 5.55
N GLY A 68 20.06 -8.27 6.74
CA GLY A 68 19.75 -6.95 7.28
C GLY A 68 18.54 -6.87 8.22
N ALA A 69 17.75 -7.95 8.34
CA ALA A 69 16.70 -8.10 9.33
C ALA A 69 16.89 -9.42 10.11
N THR A 70 16.30 -9.54 11.28
CA THR A 70 16.19 -10.82 11.98
C THR A 70 15.11 -11.67 11.30
N ILE A 71 15.44 -12.88 10.90
CA ILE A 71 14.46 -13.80 10.30
C ILE A 71 13.85 -14.66 11.39
N CYS A 72 12.51 -14.65 11.45
CA CYS A 72 11.73 -15.35 12.44
C CYS A 72 10.92 -16.49 11.82
N ALA A 73 10.69 -17.55 12.59
CA ALA A 73 9.81 -18.65 12.21
C ALA A 73 8.92 -19.04 13.38
N LEU A 74 7.62 -19.25 13.07
CA LEU A 74 6.61 -19.66 14.02
C LEU A 74 6.70 -21.15 14.34
N ALA A 75 6.49 -21.52 15.61
CA ALA A 75 6.40 -22.90 16.07
C ALA A 75 5.38 -23.05 17.19
N ARG A 76 4.53 -24.07 17.12
CA ARG A 76 3.73 -24.48 18.28
C ARG A 76 4.66 -24.98 19.40
N ALA A 77 4.19 -24.86 20.64
CA ALA A 77 4.94 -25.31 21.81
C ALA A 77 5.08 -26.85 21.85
N ASN A 78 5.80 -27.42 20.90
CA ASN A 78 6.22 -28.81 20.87
C ASN A 78 7.59 -28.98 20.20
N GLU A 79 8.37 -29.95 20.62
CA GLU A 79 9.76 -30.12 20.16
C GLU A 79 9.88 -30.36 18.65
N LYS A 80 8.91 -31.03 18.01
CA LYS A 80 8.95 -31.31 16.57
C LYS A 80 8.83 -30.03 15.73
N ASP A 81 7.89 -29.16 16.08
CA ASP A 81 7.68 -27.89 15.38
C ASP A 81 8.88 -26.97 15.64
N VAL A 82 9.34 -26.90 16.90
CA VAL A 82 10.50 -26.09 17.27
C VAL A 82 11.76 -26.54 16.52
N GLN A 83 12.01 -27.88 16.43
CA GLN A 83 13.16 -28.39 15.68
C GLN A 83 13.08 -28.02 14.20
N LYS A 84 11.90 -28.15 13.57
CA LYS A 84 11.71 -27.74 12.17
C LYS A 84 11.99 -26.25 11.95
N ALA A 85 11.53 -25.40 12.87
CA ALA A 85 11.78 -23.95 12.78
C ALA A 85 13.27 -23.64 12.93
N ILE A 86 13.96 -24.28 13.89
CA ILE A 86 15.42 -24.15 14.07
C ILE A 86 16.17 -24.59 12.80
N ASP A 87 15.77 -25.74 12.22
CA ASP A 87 16.41 -26.27 11.00
C ASP A 87 16.22 -25.34 9.80
N ALA A 88 15.05 -24.71 9.68
CA ALA A 88 14.78 -23.75 8.62
C ALA A 88 15.53 -22.41 8.80
N LEU A 89 15.83 -22.03 10.03
CA LEU A 89 16.50 -20.76 10.37
C LEU A 89 18.03 -20.84 10.38
N LYS A 90 18.62 -22.03 10.24
CA LYS A 90 20.07 -22.26 10.46
C LYS A 90 21.01 -21.37 9.63
N ASP A 91 20.56 -20.92 8.44
CA ASP A 91 21.35 -20.10 7.53
C ASP A 91 21.03 -18.59 7.64
N ALA A 92 20.19 -18.20 8.62
CA ALA A 92 19.89 -16.80 8.90
C ALA A 92 21.10 -16.06 9.46
N GLU A 93 21.27 -14.79 9.08
CA GLU A 93 22.28 -13.92 9.70
C GLU A 93 22.00 -13.66 11.18
N ARG A 94 20.73 -13.48 11.52
CA ARG A 94 20.17 -13.43 12.87
C ARG A 94 18.87 -14.20 12.87
N SER A 95 18.70 -15.13 13.81
CA SER A 95 17.59 -16.03 13.89
C SER A 95 16.72 -15.75 15.11
N ARG A 96 15.39 -15.78 14.93
CA ARG A 96 14.43 -15.74 16.02
C ARG A 96 13.46 -16.89 15.90
N LEU A 97 13.29 -17.63 16.98
CA LEU A 97 12.24 -18.64 17.11
C LEU A 97 11.03 -18.03 17.83
N HIS A 98 9.87 -18.04 17.19
CA HIS A 98 8.62 -17.60 17.77
C HIS A 98 7.78 -18.81 18.21
N VAL A 99 7.74 -19.05 19.52
CA VAL A 99 6.97 -20.16 20.12
C VAL A 99 5.65 -19.66 20.65
N PHE A 100 4.54 -20.34 20.34
CA PHE A 100 3.24 -19.98 20.89
C PHE A 100 2.48 -21.15 21.49
N ILE A 101 1.65 -20.84 22.48
CA ILE A 101 0.62 -21.72 23.04
C ILE A 101 -0.53 -20.85 23.56
N ALA A 102 -1.76 -21.34 23.42
CA ALA A 102 -2.91 -20.64 23.96
C ALA A 102 -2.97 -20.69 25.47
N ILE A 103 -3.34 -19.57 26.10
CA ILE A 103 -3.36 -19.43 27.57
C ILE A 103 -4.70 -18.94 28.11
N SER A 104 -5.72 -18.67 27.26
CA SER A 104 -7.06 -18.40 27.77
C SER A 104 -7.78 -19.66 28.18
N GLU A 105 -8.65 -19.54 29.20
CA GLU A 105 -9.49 -20.66 29.69
C GLU A 105 -10.26 -21.31 28.54
N LEU A 106 -10.83 -20.49 27.65
CA LEU A 106 -11.59 -20.96 26.51
C LEU A 106 -10.76 -21.87 25.60
N HIS A 107 -9.54 -21.43 25.25
CA HIS A 107 -8.67 -22.23 24.40
C HIS A 107 -8.07 -23.46 25.11
N MET A 108 -7.74 -23.33 26.36
CA MET A 108 -7.25 -24.47 27.14
C MET A 108 -8.31 -25.57 27.21
N GLU A 109 -9.59 -25.23 27.46
CA GLU A 109 -10.69 -26.20 27.57
C GLU A 109 -11.05 -26.83 26.23
N TYR A 110 -11.31 -25.97 25.17
CA TYR A 110 -11.90 -26.49 23.94
C TYR A 110 -10.89 -26.86 22.86
N LYS A 111 -9.76 -26.14 22.77
CA LYS A 111 -8.75 -26.31 21.71
C LYS A 111 -7.61 -27.26 22.18
N LEU A 112 -7.00 -26.96 23.32
CA LEU A 112 -5.84 -27.68 23.78
C LEU A 112 -6.22 -28.95 24.62
N LYS A 113 -7.34 -28.88 25.32
CA LYS A 113 -7.78 -29.90 26.31
C LYS A 113 -6.66 -30.13 27.36
N MET A 114 -6.12 -29.04 27.89
CA MET A 114 -5.03 -29.00 28.85
C MET A 114 -5.42 -28.17 30.07
N THR A 115 -4.94 -28.60 31.23
CA THR A 115 -4.99 -27.82 32.46
C THR A 115 -3.95 -26.69 32.46
N ARG A 116 -4.12 -25.69 33.32
CA ARG A 116 -3.12 -24.63 33.53
C ARG A 116 -1.72 -25.21 33.81
N GLN A 117 -1.63 -26.26 34.68
CA GLN A 117 -0.35 -26.86 35.01
C GLN A 117 0.33 -27.55 33.82
N GLU A 118 -0.44 -28.25 32.98
CA GLU A 118 0.08 -28.89 31.79
C GLU A 118 0.60 -27.83 30.76
N VAL A 119 -0.06 -26.65 30.65
CA VAL A 119 0.43 -25.54 29.83
C VAL A 119 1.76 -25.02 30.38
N LEU A 120 1.88 -24.77 31.70
CA LEU A 120 3.14 -24.32 32.33
C LEU A 120 4.29 -25.32 32.12
N ASP A 121 4.04 -26.62 32.31
CA ASP A 121 5.04 -27.66 32.09
C ASP A 121 5.47 -27.74 30.62
N LYS A 122 4.52 -27.57 29.71
CA LYS A 122 4.78 -27.54 28.27
C LYS A 122 5.66 -26.36 27.87
N VAL A 123 5.35 -25.15 28.33
CA VAL A 123 6.15 -23.95 28.10
C VAL A 123 7.58 -24.14 28.63
N LYS A 124 7.71 -24.61 29.88
CA LYS A 124 9.00 -24.87 30.50
C LYS A 124 9.84 -25.86 29.70
N SER A 125 9.23 -26.98 29.30
CA SER A 125 9.92 -28.04 28.54
C SER A 125 10.40 -27.56 27.18
N VAL A 126 9.51 -26.92 26.41
CA VAL A 126 9.80 -26.54 25.03
C VAL A 126 10.85 -25.42 24.94
N LEU A 127 10.82 -24.47 25.88
CA LEU A 127 11.82 -23.40 25.89
C LEU A 127 13.18 -23.89 26.40
N ALA A 128 13.21 -24.82 27.35
CA ALA A 128 14.45 -25.52 27.73
C ALA A 128 15.08 -26.26 26.55
N TYR A 129 14.23 -26.86 25.68
CA TYR A 129 14.70 -27.51 24.45
C TYR A 129 15.25 -26.50 23.43
N ALA A 130 14.61 -25.32 23.25
CA ALA A 130 15.01 -24.33 22.29
C ALA A 130 16.25 -23.51 22.70
N LYS A 131 16.49 -23.37 23.99
CA LYS A 131 17.52 -22.51 24.58
C LYS A 131 18.91 -22.78 23.98
N GLY A 132 19.55 -21.72 23.47
CA GLY A 132 20.89 -21.75 22.88
C GLY A 132 20.98 -22.35 21.47
N LYS A 133 19.85 -22.65 20.83
CA LYS A 133 19.81 -23.17 19.45
C LYS A 133 19.50 -22.09 18.40
N VAL A 134 19.07 -20.93 18.83
CA VAL A 134 18.79 -19.72 18.02
C VAL A 134 19.31 -18.49 18.76
N ASP A 135 19.41 -17.35 18.06
CA ASP A 135 19.93 -16.12 18.66
C ASP A 135 18.92 -15.50 19.63
N GLU A 136 17.63 -15.53 19.29
CA GLU A 136 16.55 -14.95 20.09
C GLU A 136 15.34 -15.88 20.15
N ILE A 137 14.64 -15.87 21.29
CA ILE A 137 13.37 -16.56 21.47
C ILE A 137 12.30 -15.53 21.81
N GLU A 138 11.23 -15.56 21.04
CA GLU A 138 9.97 -14.87 21.29
C GLU A 138 8.92 -15.89 21.73
N PHE A 139 8.15 -15.54 22.75
CA PHE A 139 7.07 -16.39 23.25
C PHE A 139 5.74 -15.64 23.23
N SER A 140 4.76 -16.18 22.52
CA SER A 140 3.37 -15.69 22.48
C SER A 140 2.45 -16.51 23.38
N GLY A 141 1.74 -15.83 24.25
CA GLY A 141 0.56 -16.38 24.91
C GLY A 141 -0.68 -16.17 24.04
N GLU A 142 -1.01 -17.12 23.15
CA GLU A 142 -2.18 -16.96 22.28
C GLU A 142 -3.44 -16.70 23.11
N ASP A 143 -4.24 -15.69 22.67
CA ASP A 143 -5.44 -15.20 23.35
C ASP A 143 -5.18 -14.61 24.76
N ALA A 144 -3.98 -14.06 24.97
CA ALA A 144 -3.59 -13.43 26.23
C ALA A 144 -4.52 -12.29 26.65
N ALA A 145 -5.05 -11.56 25.69
CA ALA A 145 -5.97 -10.46 25.95
C ALA A 145 -7.25 -10.89 26.68
N ARG A 146 -7.72 -12.13 26.49
CA ARG A 146 -8.88 -12.70 27.19
C ARG A 146 -8.50 -13.67 28.33
N SER A 147 -7.24 -13.78 28.64
CA SER A 147 -6.74 -14.69 29.68
C SER A 147 -6.84 -14.07 31.07
N ASP A 148 -6.81 -14.93 32.10
CA ASP A 148 -6.55 -14.51 33.46
C ASP A 148 -5.16 -13.87 33.55
N LEU A 149 -5.07 -12.65 34.11
CA LEU A 149 -3.84 -11.88 34.12
C LEU A 149 -2.74 -12.49 34.97
N ASP A 150 -3.09 -13.03 36.12
CA ASP A 150 -2.12 -13.65 37.03
C ASP A 150 -1.53 -14.93 36.40
N PHE A 151 -2.39 -15.70 35.73
CA PHE A 151 -1.93 -16.85 34.98
C PHE A 151 -1.05 -16.45 33.77
N ALA A 152 -1.42 -15.42 33.05
CA ALA A 152 -0.60 -14.90 31.96
C ALA A 152 0.79 -14.45 32.47
N CYS A 153 0.86 -13.71 33.58
CA CYS A 153 2.11 -13.30 34.21
C CYS A 153 2.97 -14.50 34.62
N GLN A 154 2.34 -15.56 35.18
CA GLN A 154 3.03 -16.77 35.51
C GLN A 154 3.61 -17.48 34.29
N VAL A 155 2.84 -17.62 33.21
CA VAL A 155 3.30 -18.21 31.94
C VAL A 155 4.47 -17.42 31.36
N PHE A 156 4.34 -16.08 31.26
CA PHE A 156 5.40 -15.21 30.73
C PHE A 156 6.66 -15.25 31.62
N GLY A 157 6.51 -15.31 32.94
CA GLY A 157 7.67 -15.48 33.86
C GLY A 157 8.42 -16.78 33.61
N ILE A 158 7.70 -17.90 33.41
CA ILE A 158 8.31 -19.19 33.02
C ILE A 158 8.99 -19.08 31.65
N ALA A 159 8.38 -18.39 30.69
CA ALA A 159 8.96 -18.19 29.38
C ALA A 159 10.29 -17.43 29.45
N ILE A 160 10.33 -16.34 30.21
CA ILE A 160 11.55 -15.53 30.41
C ILE A 160 12.64 -16.36 31.08
N ALA A 161 12.31 -17.10 32.15
CA ALA A 161 13.24 -17.99 32.81
C ALA A 161 13.76 -19.11 31.87
N GLY A 162 12.95 -19.53 30.91
CA GLY A 162 13.31 -20.47 29.86
C GLY A 162 14.21 -19.89 28.77
N GLY A 163 14.40 -18.58 28.74
CA GLY A 163 15.29 -17.88 27.81
C GLY A 163 14.57 -17.01 26.74
N ALA A 164 13.25 -16.81 26.86
CA ALA A 164 12.56 -15.85 26.01
C ALA A 164 13.00 -14.42 26.37
N THR A 165 13.41 -13.66 25.37
CA THR A 165 13.79 -12.24 25.49
C THR A 165 12.69 -11.30 25.01
N ILE A 166 11.68 -11.86 24.36
CA ILE A 166 10.48 -11.16 23.95
C ILE A 166 9.26 -11.96 24.41
N ILE A 167 8.31 -11.31 25.05
CA ILE A 167 6.99 -11.87 25.34
C ILE A 167 5.92 -11.11 24.56
N ASN A 168 5.12 -11.82 23.80
CA ASN A 168 4.07 -11.25 22.99
C ASN A 168 2.70 -11.45 23.62
N VAL A 169 1.92 -10.36 23.68
CA VAL A 169 0.58 -10.30 24.25
C VAL A 169 -0.42 -10.03 23.11
N PRO A 170 -0.96 -11.07 22.47
CA PRO A 170 -1.89 -10.87 21.35
C PRO A 170 -3.32 -10.60 21.81
N ASP A 171 -3.97 -9.65 21.15
CA ASP A 171 -5.42 -9.52 21.04
C ASP A 171 -5.90 -10.35 19.84
N THR A 172 -5.93 -11.65 20.02
CA THR A 172 -6.08 -12.67 18.96
C THR A 172 -7.39 -12.56 18.19
N VAL A 173 -8.43 -12.02 18.81
CA VAL A 173 -9.76 -11.89 18.19
C VAL A 173 -10.22 -10.44 18.05
N GLY A 174 -9.32 -9.47 18.23
CA GLY A 174 -9.62 -8.05 18.08
C GLY A 174 -10.73 -7.56 19.03
N TYR A 175 -10.74 -8.06 20.26
CA TYR A 175 -11.82 -7.89 21.24
C TYR A 175 -11.61 -6.68 22.16
N MET A 176 -10.37 -6.28 22.36
CA MET A 176 -10.01 -5.27 23.34
C MET A 176 -10.38 -3.85 22.92
N ASN A 177 -10.60 -2.98 23.91
CA ASN A 177 -10.58 -1.56 23.72
C ASN A 177 -9.24 -0.95 24.20
N PRO A 178 -8.86 0.26 23.73
CA PRO A 178 -7.51 0.79 23.98
C PRO A 178 -7.15 0.96 25.46
N ASN A 179 -8.09 1.45 26.27
CA ASN A 179 -7.83 1.67 27.70
C ASN A 179 -7.62 0.33 28.42
N GLU A 180 -8.51 -0.62 28.18
CA GLU A 180 -8.43 -1.97 28.77
C GLU A 180 -7.15 -2.68 28.36
N PHE A 181 -6.77 -2.62 27.09
CA PHE A 181 -5.56 -3.26 26.60
C PHE A 181 -4.30 -2.61 27.20
N GLY A 182 -4.26 -1.27 27.26
CA GLY A 182 -3.19 -0.53 27.92
C GLY A 182 -3.06 -0.89 29.41
N ASP A 183 -4.18 -1.06 30.13
CA ASP A 183 -4.18 -1.45 31.54
C ASP A 183 -3.64 -2.88 31.72
N LYS A 184 -4.00 -3.81 30.83
CA LYS A 184 -3.47 -5.19 30.84
C LYS A 184 -1.95 -5.21 30.58
N ILE A 185 -1.46 -4.42 29.64
CA ILE A 185 -0.01 -4.32 29.39
C ILE A 185 0.73 -3.75 30.59
N ARG A 186 0.20 -2.73 31.27
CA ARG A 186 0.78 -2.22 32.52
C ARG A 186 0.82 -3.31 33.61
N TYR A 187 -0.29 -4.01 33.79
CA TYR A 187 -0.38 -5.10 34.77
C TYR A 187 0.68 -6.17 34.50
N ILE A 188 0.79 -6.65 33.25
CA ILE A 188 1.79 -7.66 32.85
C ILE A 188 3.20 -7.14 33.10
N LYS A 189 3.49 -5.86 32.77
CA LYS A 189 4.78 -5.22 33.01
C LYS A 189 5.15 -5.15 34.50
N GLU A 190 4.17 -4.96 35.37
CA GLU A 190 4.39 -4.80 36.80
C GLU A 190 4.45 -6.14 37.56
N HIS A 191 3.78 -7.19 37.06
CA HIS A 191 3.58 -8.43 37.79
C HIS A 191 4.28 -9.65 37.19
N THR A 192 4.86 -9.58 35.99
CA THR A 192 5.54 -10.71 35.38
C THR A 192 6.95 -10.89 35.98
N PRO A 193 7.26 -12.02 36.56
CA PRO A 193 8.60 -12.28 37.10
C PRO A 193 9.68 -12.25 36.01
N GLY A 194 10.74 -11.46 36.21
CA GLY A 194 11.87 -11.36 35.31
C GLY A 194 11.64 -10.48 34.10
N ILE A 195 10.57 -9.68 34.06
CA ILE A 195 10.19 -8.83 32.93
C ILE A 195 11.28 -7.80 32.52
N GLU A 196 12.15 -7.44 33.44
CA GLU A 196 13.30 -6.57 33.19
C GLU A 196 14.30 -7.15 32.18
N ASN A 197 14.24 -8.47 31.95
CA ASN A 197 15.08 -9.21 31.00
C ASN A 197 14.42 -9.43 29.64
N ALA A 198 13.20 -8.93 29.42
CA ALA A 198 12.45 -9.09 28.18
C ALA A 198 11.79 -7.79 27.77
N ILE A 199 11.41 -7.70 26.50
CA ILE A 199 10.51 -6.65 26.00
C ILE A 199 9.10 -7.23 25.80
N ILE A 200 8.11 -6.36 25.99
CA ILE A 200 6.71 -6.69 25.69
C ILE A 200 6.46 -6.38 24.23
N SER A 201 6.04 -7.38 23.48
CA SER A 201 5.48 -7.30 22.14
C SER A 201 3.96 -7.32 22.20
N VAL A 202 3.32 -6.69 21.24
CA VAL A 202 1.86 -6.75 21.08
C VAL A 202 1.49 -7.05 19.63
N HIS A 203 0.41 -7.83 19.49
CA HIS A 203 -0.13 -8.25 18.20
C HIS A 203 -1.66 -8.09 18.25
N CYS A 204 -2.21 -7.14 17.48
CA CYS A 204 -3.61 -6.80 17.53
C CYS A 204 -4.32 -7.09 16.21
N HIS A 205 -5.40 -7.92 16.26
CA HIS A 205 -6.33 -8.07 15.16
C HIS A 205 -7.36 -6.94 15.13
N ASP A 206 -7.97 -6.70 13.95
CA ASP A 206 -8.76 -5.50 13.68
C ASP A 206 -10.27 -5.75 13.61
N ASP A 207 -10.77 -6.80 14.24
CA ASP A 207 -12.17 -7.23 14.15
C ASP A 207 -13.18 -6.14 14.55
N LEU A 208 -12.82 -5.27 15.48
CA LEU A 208 -13.61 -4.10 15.89
C LEU A 208 -13.10 -2.77 15.29
N GLY A 209 -12.09 -2.79 14.40
CA GLY A 209 -11.48 -1.58 13.87
C GLY A 209 -10.62 -0.83 14.91
N LEU A 210 -10.09 -1.52 15.92
CA LEU A 210 -9.36 -0.92 17.03
C LEU A 210 -7.90 -1.36 17.13
N ALA A 211 -7.41 -2.17 16.19
CA ALA A 211 -6.05 -2.72 16.25
C ALA A 211 -4.98 -1.64 16.40
N ASN A 212 -5.05 -0.56 15.62
CA ASN A 212 -4.12 0.55 15.70
C ASN A 212 -4.20 1.27 17.07
N ALA A 213 -5.42 1.56 17.52
CA ALA A 213 -5.63 2.25 18.79
C ALA A 213 -5.16 1.40 19.99
N ASN A 214 -5.41 0.08 19.97
CA ASN A 214 -4.95 -0.86 20.98
C ASN A 214 -3.41 -0.93 21.01
N THR A 215 -2.78 -1.04 19.85
CA THR A 215 -1.31 -1.07 19.72
C THR A 215 -0.67 0.21 20.27
N LEU A 216 -1.21 1.38 19.92
CA LEU A 216 -0.72 2.67 20.42
C LEU A 216 -0.91 2.81 21.92
N ALA A 217 -2.02 2.34 22.49
CA ALA A 217 -2.24 2.30 23.95
C ALA A 217 -1.25 1.36 24.64
N ALA A 218 -0.96 0.21 24.05
CA ALA A 218 0.05 -0.71 24.56
C ALA A 218 1.48 -0.13 24.56
N ILE A 219 1.87 0.59 23.49
CA ILE A 219 3.16 1.31 23.45
C ILE A 219 3.23 2.35 24.56
N LYS A 220 2.16 3.09 24.80
CA LYS A 220 2.06 4.08 25.88
C LYS A 220 2.17 3.41 27.26
N ALA A 221 1.66 2.18 27.41
CA ALA A 221 1.74 1.38 28.61
C ALA A 221 3.11 0.68 28.81
N GLY A 222 3.98 0.70 27.79
CA GLY A 222 5.36 0.21 27.91
C GLY A 222 5.71 -0.97 26.99
N ALA A 223 4.87 -1.35 26.05
CA ALA A 223 5.26 -2.26 24.97
C ALA A 223 6.35 -1.62 24.08
N ARG A 224 7.28 -2.43 23.60
CA ARG A 224 8.42 -1.96 22.79
C ARG A 224 8.63 -2.76 21.52
N GLN A 225 7.78 -3.75 21.23
CA GLN A 225 7.69 -4.36 19.92
C GLN A 225 6.23 -4.36 19.44
N VAL A 226 6.04 -4.17 18.17
CA VAL A 226 4.74 -4.23 17.47
C VAL A 226 4.83 -5.30 16.40
N GLU A 227 3.97 -6.31 16.50
CA GLU A 227 3.71 -7.25 15.42
C GLU A 227 2.54 -6.74 14.59
N GLY A 228 2.72 -6.71 13.29
CA GLY A 228 1.69 -6.26 12.36
C GLY A 228 2.02 -6.64 10.93
N THR A 229 1.21 -6.20 10.01
CA THR A 229 1.39 -6.49 8.58
C THR A 229 1.38 -5.22 7.75
N ILE A 230 1.98 -5.28 6.58
CA ILE A 230 1.79 -4.24 5.57
C ILE A 230 0.33 -4.31 5.07
N ASN A 231 -0.29 -3.15 4.94
CA ASN A 231 -1.69 -2.99 4.52
C ASN A 231 -2.73 -3.52 5.52
N GLY A 232 -2.31 -4.02 6.68
CA GLY A 232 -3.20 -4.63 7.67
C GLY A 232 -3.73 -6.00 7.24
N LEU A 233 -3.00 -6.74 6.40
CA LEU A 233 -3.38 -8.09 5.96
C LEU A 233 -3.50 -9.07 7.13
N GLY A 234 -4.34 -10.09 7.00
CA GLY A 234 -4.50 -11.17 7.98
C GLY A 234 -5.86 -11.84 7.91
N GLU A 235 -6.08 -12.78 8.82
CA GLU A 235 -7.37 -13.45 8.92
C GLU A 235 -8.49 -12.47 9.31
N ARG A 236 -9.72 -12.78 8.90
CA ARG A 236 -10.96 -12.03 9.22
C ARG A 236 -10.87 -10.56 8.77
N ALA A 237 -10.74 -9.60 9.72
CA ALA A 237 -10.60 -8.17 9.44
C ALA A 237 -9.12 -7.72 9.31
N GLY A 238 -8.17 -8.64 9.49
CA GLY A 238 -6.75 -8.38 9.37
C GLY A 238 -6.06 -8.00 10.68
N ASN A 239 -4.83 -7.57 10.55
CA ASN A 239 -3.93 -7.16 11.62
C ASN A 239 -3.83 -5.62 11.70
N VAL A 240 -3.17 -5.14 12.76
CA VAL A 240 -2.70 -3.75 12.76
C VAL A 240 -1.79 -3.49 11.56
N ALA A 241 -2.02 -2.37 10.88
CA ALA A 241 -1.17 -1.95 9.78
C ALA A 241 0.09 -1.24 10.30
N ILE A 242 1.27 -1.75 9.94
CA ILE A 242 2.56 -1.20 10.41
C ILE A 242 2.70 0.28 10.02
N GLU A 243 2.33 0.64 8.80
CA GLU A 243 2.40 2.01 8.32
C GLU A 243 1.60 2.99 9.17
N GLU A 244 0.45 2.58 9.68
CA GLU A 244 -0.41 3.43 10.51
C GLU A 244 0.21 3.68 11.89
N VAL A 245 0.74 2.64 12.53
CA VAL A 245 1.41 2.76 13.84
C VAL A 245 2.66 3.62 13.72
N VAL A 246 3.50 3.37 12.73
CA VAL A 246 4.74 4.11 12.51
C VAL A 246 4.45 5.59 12.28
N MET A 247 3.49 5.91 11.41
CA MET A 247 3.16 7.30 11.13
C MET A 247 2.49 7.99 12.31
N ALA A 248 1.69 7.28 13.12
CA ALA A 248 1.14 7.83 14.36
C ALA A 248 2.25 8.20 15.36
N LEU A 249 3.25 7.34 15.55
CA LEU A 249 4.40 7.61 16.43
C LEU A 249 5.23 8.80 15.94
N LYS A 250 5.52 8.86 14.64
CA LYS A 250 6.33 9.94 14.05
C LYS A 250 5.59 11.28 13.99
N THR A 251 4.30 11.27 13.73
CA THR A 251 3.48 12.49 13.63
C THR A 251 3.16 13.04 15.01
N ARG A 252 2.94 12.18 16.02
CA ARG A 252 2.53 12.56 17.37
C ARG A 252 3.64 12.32 18.40
N HIS A 253 4.89 12.66 18.06
CA HIS A 253 6.02 12.62 18.99
C HIS A 253 5.78 13.49 20.24
N ASP A 254 4.99 14.57 20.12
CA ASP A 254 4.51 15.37 21.22
C ASP A 254 3.76 14.57 22.29
N TYR A 255 3.03 13.55 21.88
CA TYR A 255 2.22 12.67 22.75
C TYR A 255 2.97 11.41 23.18
N PHE A 256 3.72 10.78 22.29
CA PHE A 256 4.40 9.50 22.56
C PHE A 256 5.81 9.67 23.14
N GLY A 257 6.36 10.89 23.12
CA GLY A 257 7.75 11.17 23.50
C GLY A 257 8.74 10.82 22.37
N ASP A 258 10.03 10.92 22.67
CA ASP A 258 11.11 10.69 21.69
C ASP A 258 11.41 9.20 21.47
N LEU A 259 10.35 8.40 21.23
CA LEU A 259 10.51 6.99 20.90
C LEU A 259 11.16 6.85 19.51
N GLN A 260 12.25 6.11 19.46
CA GLN A 260 12.98 5.87 18.21
C GLN A 260 12.28 4.82 17.36
N VAL A 261 12.08 5.14 16.08
CA VAL A 261 11.50 4.27 15.06
C VAL A 261 12.41 4.27 13.85
N ASN A 262 13.01 3.13 13.53
CA ASN A 262 14.02 3.00 12.45
C ASN A 262 13.42 2.73 11.06
N ILE A 263 12.14 2.98 10.88
CA ILE A 263 11.45 2.76 9.60
C ILE A 263 11.71 3.92 8.65
N ASP A 264 12.13 3.61 7.43
CA ASP A 264 12.15 4.55 6.29
C ASP A 264 10.76 4.70 5.70
N THR A 265 10.00 5.67 6.21
CA THR A 265 8.60 5.87 5.83
C THR A 265 8.41 6.15 4.34
N LYS A 266 9.42 6.67 3.64
CA LYS A 266 9.37 6.91 2.19
C LYS A 266 9.25 5.64 1.35
N GLN A 267 9.43 4.46 1.96
CA GLN A 267 9.25 3.17 1.28
C GLN A 267 7.80 2.64 1.41
N PHE A 268 6.96 3.21 2.28
CA PHE A 268 5.62 2.64 2.54
C PHE A 268 4.78 2.46 1.29
N THR A 269 4.61 3.50 0.48
CA THR A 269 3.80 3.41 -0.75
C THR A 269 4.33 2.34 -1.71
N LYS A 270 5.66 2.22 -1.84
CA LYS A 270 6.29 1.24 -2.71
C LYS A 270 6.09 -0.19 -2.20
N VAL A 271 6.29 -0.41 -0.90
CA VAL A 271 6.12 -1.74 -0.27
C VAL A 271 4.65 -2.14 -0.25
N SER A 272 3.74 -1.21 0.07
CA SER A 272 2.30 -1.42 0.01
C SER A 272 1.83 -1.87 -1.38
N LYS A 273 2.25 -1.16 -2.44
CA LYS A 273 1.96 -1.54 -3.84
C LYS A 273 2.53 -2.91 -4.20
N LEU A 274 3.75 -3.23 -3.73
CA LEU A 274 4.37 -4.54 -3.94
C LEU A 274 3.53 -5.65 -3.31
N VAL A 275 3.18 -5.52 -2.04
CA VAL A 275 2.38 -6.49 -1.29
C VAL A 275 0.99 -6.64 -1.95
N SER A 276 0.30 -5.54 -2.26
CA SER A 276 -1.00 -5.56 -2.93
C SER A 276 -0.95 -6.28 -4.28
N ARG A 277 0.09 -6.04 -5.09
CA ARG A 277 0.28 -6.69 -6.39
C ARG A 277 0.48 -8.20 -6.26
N LEU A 278 1.33 -8.65 -5.32
CA LEU A 278 1.68 -10.07 -5.17
C LEU A 278 0.60 -10.87 -4.45
N THR A 279 -0.12 -10.27 -3.51
CA THR A 279 -1.22 -10.92 -2.80
C THR A 279 -2.56 -10.86 -3.55
N GLY A 280 -2.70 -9.93 -4.50
CA GLY A 280 -3.98 -9.64 -5.17
C GLY A 280 -4.99 -8.88 -4.30
N VAL A 281 -4.64 -8.54 -3.06
CA VAL A 281 -5.53 -7.77 -2.16
C VAL A 281 -5.39 -6.28 -2.46
N VAL A 282 -6.48 -5.68 -2.92
CA VAL A 282 -6.51 -4.26 -3.29
C VAL A 282 -6.60 -3.39 -2.04
N VAL A 283 -5.72 -2.38 -1.96
CA VAL A 283 -5.78 -1.38 -0.89
C VAL A 283 -6.98 -0.46 -1.12
N PRO A 284 -7.89 -0.30 -0.13
CA PRO A 284 -9.01 0.62 -0.26
C PRO A 284 -8.54 2.07 -0.50
N PRO A 285 -9.20 2.84 -1.37
CA PRO A 285 -8.78 4.22 -1.66
C PRO A 285 -8.69 5.12 -0.42
N ASN A 286 -9.52 4.88 0.58
CA ASN A 286 -9.56 5.63 1.84
C ASN A 286 -8.69 5.02 2.96
N LYS A 287 -7.86 4.02 2.66
CA LYS A 287 -6.93 3.46 3.66
C LYS A 287 -6.00 4.57 4.16
N PRO A 288 -5.83 4.74 5.49
CA PRO A 288 -4.88 5.71 6.01
C PRO A 288 -3.48 5.50 5.44
N ILE A 289 -2.71 6.56 5.31
CA ILE A 289 -1.30 6.61 4.90
C ILE A 289 -1.06 6.25 3.43
N ILE A 290 -1.57 5.11 2.95
CA ILE A 290 -1.18 4.50 1.66
C ILE A 290 -2.31 4.43 0.64
N GLY A 291 -3.56 4.73 1.03
CA GLY A 291 -4.69 4.75 0.11
C GLY A 291 -4.58 5.88 -0.91
N SER A 292 -5.13 5.69 -2.10
CA SER A 292 -5.06 6.69 -3.18
C SER A 292 -5.69 8.04 -2.82
N ASN A 293 -6.61 8.06 -1.86
CA ASN A 293 -7.28 9.27 -1.39
C ASN A 293 -6.65 9.85 -0.11
N ALA A 294 -5.58 9.23 0.44
CA ALA A 294 -5.02 9.62 1.74
C ALA A 294 -4.61 11.10 1.81
N PHE A 295 -4.27 11.70 0.67
CA PHE A 295 -3.87 13.11 0.53
C PHE A 295 -4.76 13.90 -0.44
N ALA A 296 -5.90 13.34 -0.86
CA ALA A 296 -6.77 13.97 -1.84
C ALA A 296 -7.80 14.89 -1.17
N HIS A 297 -7.97 16.10 -1.69
CA HIS A 297 -8.94 17.07 -1.23
C HIS A 297 -9.86 17.52 -2.38
N GLU A 298 -11.17 17.31 -2.25
CA GLU A 298 -12.17 17.74 -3.24
C GLU A 298 -12.89 19.04 -2.82
N SER A 299 -13.08 19.26 -1.51
CA SER A 299 -13.79 20.43 -0.99
C SER A 299 -13.03 21.73 -1.29
N GLY A 300 -13.71 22.71 -1.90
CA GLY A 300 -13.12 24.00 -2.25
C GLY A 300 -12.56 24.78 -1.05
N ILE A 301 -13.17 24.63 0.13
CA ILE A 301 -12.68 25.26 1.39
C ILE A 301 -11.35 24.60 1.80
N HIS A 302 -11.26 23.27 1.72
CA HIS A 302 -10.03 22.54 2.03
C HIS A 302 -8.94 22.87 1.02
N GLN A 303 -9.26 22.86 -0.29
CA GLN A 303 -8.30 23.23 -1.35
C GLN A 303 -7.74 24.64 -1.14
N HIS A 304 -8.58 25.62 -0.78
CA HIS A 304 -8.13 26.98 -0.47
C HIS A 304 -7.20 27.02 0.75
N GLY A 305 -7.51 26.28 1.79
CA GLY A 305 -6.63 26.14 2.98
C GLY A 305 -5.28 25.55 2.59
N MET A 306 -5.28 24.45 1.85
CA MET A 306 -4.07 23.76 1.37
C MET A 306 -3.18 24.64 0.51
N MET A 307 -3.76 25.43 -0.40
CA MET A 307 -3.01 26.39 -1.24
C MET A 307 -2.36 27.50 -0.40
N SER A 308 -3.00 27.89 0.70
CA SER A 308 -2.48 28.92 1.61
C SER A 308 -1.40 28.39 2.54
N ASN A 309 -1.65 27.24 3.18
CA ASN A 309 -0.71 26.48 3.99
C ASN A 309 -1.17 25.03 4.09
N PRO A 310 -0.39 24.04 3.59
CA PRO A 310 -0.73 22.62 3.67
C PRO A 310 -1.03 22.13 5.09
N GLU A 311 -0.38 22.64 6.12
CA GLU A 311 -0.62 22.26 7.53
C GLU A 311 -2.04 22.55 8.03
N THR A 312 -2.85 23.30 7.26
CA THR A 312 -4.27 23.52 7.61
C THR A 312 -5.11 22.25 7.56
N TYR A 313 -4.72 21.26 6.73
CA TYR A 313 -5.46 20.00 6.53
C TYR A 313 -4.56 18.78 6.41
N GLU A 314 -3.23 18.92 6.40
CA GLU A 314 -2.28 17.81 6.34
C GLU A 314 -1.42 17.77 7.60
N ILE A 315 -1.39 16.62 8.26
CA ILE A 315 -0.52 16.32 9.41
C ILE A 315 0.78 15.62 8.99
N MET A 316 0.89 15.25 7.74
CA MET A 316 2.04 14.63 7.07
C MET A 316 1.98 14.93 5.58
N THR A 317 3.11 14.88 4.89
CA THR A 317 3.15 15.13 3.43
C THR A 317 3.15 13.84 2.63
N PRO A 318 2.65 13.82 1.36
CA PRO A 318 2.76 12.67 0.47
C PRO A 318 4.18 12.12 0.39
N GLU A 319 5.17 12.99 0.23
CA GLU A 319 6.58 12.61 0.09
C GLU A 319 7.12 11.91 1.35
N SER A 320 6.56 12.22 2.54
CA SER A 320 6.97 11.60 3.81
C SER A 320 6.68 10.10 3.85
N VAL A 321 5.74 9.63 3.03
CA VAL A 321 5.34 8.21 2.90
C VAL A 321 5.66 7.61 1.53
N GLY A 322 6.41 8.35 0.70
CA GLY A 322 6.80 7.93 -0.65
C GLY A 322 5.67 7.93 -1.67
N ALA A 323 4.59 8.67 -1.38
CA ALA A 323 3.54 8.92 -2.35
C ALA A 323 3.93 10.08 -3.28
N GLU A 324 3.45 10.02 -4.51
CA GLU A 324 3.53 11.15 -5.43
C GLU A 324 2.59 12.27 -4.94
N LYS A 325 2.91 13.53 -5.28
CA LYS A 325 2.00 14.64 -4.99
C LYS A 325 0.66 14.35 -5.61
N THR A 326 -0.37 14.43 -4.80
CA THR A 326 -1.74 14.30 -5.28
C THR A 326 -2.14 15.61 -5.95
N ASP A 327 -2.45 15.58 -7.23
CA ASP A 327 -3.11 16.68 -7.88
C ASP A 327 -4.49 16.92 -7.26
N LEU A 328 -4.89 18.20 -7.12
CA LEU A 328 -6.20 18.54 -6.61
C LEU A 328 -7.27 17.90 -7.48
N VAL A 329 -8.06 17.01 -6.92
CA VAL A 329 -9.18 16.38 -7.64
C VAL A 329 -10.28 17.42 -7.82
N LEU A 330 -10.59 17.74 -9.08
CA LEU A 330 -11.69 18.65 -9.40
C LEU A 330 -13.03 17.90 -9.41
N GLY A 331 -13.97 18.44 -8.65
CA GLY A 331 -15.32 17.90 -8.54
C GLY A 331 -16.34 18.98 -8.28
N LYS A 332 -17.59 18.57 -8.02
CA LYS A 332 -18.71 19.51 -7.83
C LYS A 332 -18.51 20.47 -6.63
N HIS A 333 -17.64 20.10 -5.68
CA HIS A 333 -17.33 20.92 -4.50
C HIS A 333 -16.11 21.83 -4.67
N SER A 334 -15.35 21.67 -5.76
CA SER A 334 -14.17 22.49 -6.04
C SER A 334 -14.52 23.96 -6.22
N GLY A 335 -13.65 24.82 -5.71
CA GLY A 335 -13.78 26.28 -5.82
C GLY A 335 -13.16 26.82 -7.12
N ARG A 336 -13.49 28.07 -7.46
CA ARG A 336 -13.01 28.76 -8.66
C ARG A 336 -11.48 28.84 -8.75
N HIS A 337 -10.82 29.13 -7.62
CA HIS A 337 -9.35 29.23 -7.59
C HIS A 337 -8.66 27.89 -7.91
N ALA A 338 -9.16 26.79 -7.33
CA ALA A 338 -8.64 25.46 -7.64
C ALA A 338 -8.86 25.08 -9.12
N PHE A 339 -9.99 25.46 -9.70
CA PHE A 339 -10.26 25.28 -11.12
C PHE A 339 -9.31 26.09 -11.99
N ALA A 340 -9.06 27.35 -11.67
CA ALA A 340 -8.13 28.23 -12.40
C ALA A 340 -6.67 27.71 -12.31
N ASP A 341 -6.23 27.28 -11.12
CA ASP A 341 -4.91 26.67 -10.92
C ASP A 341 -4.76 25.38 -11.75
N HIS A 342 -5.81 24.57 -11.80
CA HIS A 342 -5.82 23.33 -12.58
C HIS A 342 -5.80 23.60 -14.09
N LEU A 343 -6.54 24.62 -14.57
CA LEU A 343 -6.46 25.10 -15.97
C LEU A 343 -5.03 25.50 -16.33
N ALA A 344 -4.36 26.26 -15.44
CA ALA A 344 -2.97 26.66 -15.65
C ALA A 344 -2.02 25.46 -15.73
N LYS A 345 -2.23 24.41 -14.92
CA LYS A 345 -1.46 23.14 -14.98
C LYS A 345 -1.71 22.38 -16.29
N LEU A 346 -2.93 22.47 -16.83
CA LEU A 346 -3.28 21.87 -18.12
C LEU A 346 -2.76 22.70 -19.33
N GLY A 347 -2.02 23.79 -19.09
CA GLY A 347 -1.43 24.61 -20.14
C GLY A 347 -2.24 25.88 -20.52
N PHE A 348 -3.40 26.12 -19.88
CA PHE A 348 -4.26 27.27 -20.15
C PHE A 348 -3.99 28.41 -19.17
N GLN A 349 -2.86 29.10 -19.31
CA GLN A 349 -2.40 30.13 -18.34
C GLN A 349 -2.94 31.53 -18.61
N SER A 350 -3.47 31.81 -19.82
CA SER A 350 -3.71 33.16 -20.31
C SER A 350 -5.18 33.58 -20.34
N PHE A 351 -6.03 32.90 -19.58
CA PHE A 351 -7.45 33.28 -19.57
C PHE A 351 -7.73 34.47 -18.65
N THR A 352 -8.54 35.43 -19.17
CA THR A 352 -9.07 36.51 -18.34
C THR A 352 -9.94 35.98 -17.20
N GLU A 353 -10.10 36.77 -16.14
CA GLU A 353 -11.00 36.39 -15.03
C GLU A 353 -12.44 36.12 -15.49
N GLU A 354 -12.93 36.88 -16.49
CA GLU A 354 -14.25 36.69 -17.07
C GLU A 354 -14.39 35.33 -17.76
N LYS A 355 -13.37 34.94 -18.54
CA LYS A 355 -13.32 33.62 -19.20
C LYS A 355 -13.25 32.48 -18.21
N ILE A 356 -12.43 32.62 -17.16
CA ILE A 356 -12.35 31.59 -16.06
C ILE A 356 -13.71 31.46 -15.38
N ASN A 357 -14.45 32.56 -15.16
CA ASN A 357 -15.76 32.51 -14.53
C ASN A 357 -16.81 31.79 -15.42
N ASP A 358 -16.80 32.03 -16.73
CA ASP A 358 -17.69 31.34 -17.69
C ASP A 358 -17.36 29.82 -17.74
N LEU A 359 -16.08 29.47 -17.87
CA LEU A 359 -15.63 28.08 -17.88
C LEU A 359 -15.94 27.38 -16.54
N PHE A 360 -15.78 28.07 -15.43
CA PHE A 360 -16.10 27.53 -14.11
C PHE A 360 -17.59 27.25 -13.94
N ALA A 361 -18.48 28.14 -14.43
CA ALA A 361 -19.92 27.89 -14.40
C ALA A 361 -20.28 26.60 -15.17
N LYS A 362 -19.72 26.43 -16.37
CA LYS A 362 -19.93 25.25 -17.21
C LYS A 362 -19.29 23.97 -16.61
N PHE A 363 -18.13 24.12 -15.98
CA PHE A 363 -17.51 23.03 -15.21
C PHE A 363 -18.44 22.56 -14.07
N LYS A 364 -19.08 23.46 -13.36
CA LYS A 364 -20.03 23.10 -12.29
C LYS A 364 -21.24 22.33 -12.84
N GLU A 365 -21.80 22.75 -13.98
CA GLU A 365 -22.87 22.00 -14.65
C GLU A 365 -22.42 20.61 -15.10
N LEU A 366 -21.18 20.48 -15.60
CA LEU A 366 -20.59 19.20 -15.97
C LEU A 366 -20.40 18.30 -14.74
N ALA A 367 -19.86 18.86 -13.66
CA ALA A 367 -19.60 18.14 -12.40
C ALA A 367 -20.89 17.70 -11.67
N ASP A 368 -22.01 18.41 -11.89
CA ASP A 368 -23.33 17.97 -11.38
C ASP A 368 -23.89 16.76 -12.16
N ARG A 369 -23.52 16.62 -13.44
CA ARG A 369 -23.99 15.53 -14.30
C ARG A 369 -23.07 14.30 -14.31
N LYS A 370 -21.77 14.48 -14.03
CA LYS A 370 -20.74 13.44 -14.02
C LYS A 370 -20.30 13.13 -12.61
N LYS A 371 -20.23 11.85 -12.27
CA LYS A 371 -19.74 11.38 -10.97
C LYS A 371 -18.25 11.73 -10.75
N GLN A 372 -17.46 11.79 -11.82
CA GLN A 372 -16.04 12.14 -11.81
C GLN A 372 -15.73 12.95 -13.07
N VAL A 373 -15.09 14.11 -12.90
CA VAL A 373 -14.62 14.97 -14.00
C VAL A 373 -13.12 14.74 -14.15
N TYR A 374 -12.70 14.45 -15.36
CA TYR A 374 -11.31 14.20 -15.72
C TYR A 374 -10.73 15.42 -16.47
N ASP A 375 -9.41 15.46 -16.57
CA ASP A 375 -8.69 16.52 -17.27
C ASP A 375 -9.17 16.69 -18.71
N ASP A 376 -9.46 15.59 -19.42
CA ASP A 376 -10.02 15.62 -20.77
C ASP A 376 -11.40 16.27 -20.86
N ASP A 377 -12.20 16.14 -19.82
CA ASP A 377 -13.51 16.79 -19.76
C ASP A 377 -13.34 18.30 -19.63
N ILE A 378 -12.33 18.73 -18.90
CA ILE A 378 -11.99 20.13 -18.71
C ILE A 378 -11.39 20.71 -20.00
N VAL A 379 -10.48 19.96 -20.62
CA VAL A 379 -9.92 20.34 -21.94
C VAL A 379 -11.02 20.42 -23.00
N ALA A 380 -11.91 19.42 -23.06
CA ALA A 380 -13.05 19.46 -23.98
C ALA A 380 -13.96 20.66 -23.73
N LEU A 381 -14.22 20.97 -22.45
CA LEU A 381 -15.02 22.15 -22.06
C LEU A 381 -14.34 23.46 -22.50
N VAL A 382 -13.02 23.56 -22.42
CA VAL A 382 -12.25 24.70 -22.91
C VAL A 382 -12.37 24.79 -24.45
N VAL A 383 -12.08 23.68 -25.17
CA VAL A 383 -12.13 23.59 -26.62
C VAL A 383 -13.50 23.96 -27.17
N ASP A 384 -14.58 23.40 -26.61
CA ASP A 384 -15.96 23.66 -27.03
C ASP A 384 -16.33 25.13 -26.83
N ASN A 385 -15.73 25.81 -25.84
CA ASN A 385 -15.99 27.26 -25.59
C ASN A 385 -15.08 28.21 -26.36
N MET A 386 -14.04 27.68 -27.01
CA MET A 386 -13.15 28.50 -27.87
C MET A 386 -13.48 28.41 -29.35
N HIS A 387 -14.49 27.61 -29.74
CA HIS A 387 -14.86 27.34 -31.13
C HIS A 387 -13.71 26.76 -32.00
N HIS A 388 -12.69 26.12 -31.38
CA HIS A 388 -11.63 25.45 -32.13
C HIS A 388 -12.05 24.05 -32.59
N LYS A 389 -11.83 23.74 -33.87
CA LYS A 389 -11.94 22.38 -34.40
C LYS A 389 -10.77 21.54 -33.88
N LYS A 390 -11.03 20.26 -33.57
CA LYS A 390 -9.94 19.29 -33.30
C LYS A 390 -8.96 19.32 -34.46
N ALA A 391 -7.67 19.49 -34.16
CA ALA A 391 -6.62 19.50 -35.17
C ALA A 391 -6.42 18.11 -35.80
N PHE A 392 -6.60 17.05 -34.98
CA PHE A 392 -6.42 15.66 -35.41
C PHE A 392 -7.65 14.82 -35.05
N GLU A 393 -8.12 14.01 -36.02
CA GLU A 393 -9.24 13.07 -35.83
C GLU A 393 -8.94 11.75 -36.50
N LEU A 394 -9.25 10.63 -35.80
CA LEU A 394 -9.07 9.27 -36.33
C LEU A 394 -10.10 8.99 -37.42
N VAL A 395 -9.65 8.82 -38.66
CA VAL A 395 -10.49 8.44 -39.80
C VAL A 395 -10.59 6.92 -39.90
N ALA A 396 -9.44 6.22 -39.85
CA ALA A 396 -9.37 4.77 -39.93
C ALA A 396 -8.13 4.24 -39.18
N GLN A 397 -8.24 3.02 -38.70
CA GLN A 397 -7.18 2.27 -38.07
C GLN A 397 -7.27 0.80 -38.45
N TYR A 398 -6.13 0.22 -38.76
CA TYR A 398 -5.99 -1.21 -38.94
C TYR A 398 -4.75 -1.71 -38.21
N TYR A 399 -4.83 -2.89 -37.61
CA TYR A 399 -3.66 -3.55 -37.01
C TYR A 399 -3.71 -5.06 -37.23
N LYS A 400 -2.53 -5.68 -37.26
CA LYS A 400 -2.36 -7.12 -37.42
C LYS A 400 -1.22 -7.61 -36.53
N LEU A 401 -1.46 -8.72 -35.82
CA LEU A 401 -0.44 -9.42 -35.07
C LEU A 401 0.34 -10.35 -36.00
N GLY A 402 1.65 -10.26 -35.96
CA GLY A 402 2.57 -11.14 -36.67
C GLY A 402 2.93 -12.40 -35.85
N GLU A 403 3.48 -13.42 -36.50
CA GLU A 403 3.78 -14.75 -35.90
C GLU A 403 4.87 -14.76 -34.82
N LYS A 404 5.64 -13.69 -34.63
CA LYS A 404 6.77 -13.61 -33.67
C LYS A 404 6.63 -12.50 -32.66
N GLY A 405 5.39 -12.10 -32.32
CA GLY A 405 5.13 -11.08 -31.30
C GLY A 405 5.25 -9.63 -31.79
N TYR A 406 5.63 -9.34 -33.03
CA TYR A 406 5.56 -8.02 -33.62
C TYR A 406 4.16 -7.71 -34.12
N ALA A 407 3.69 -6.50 -33.86
CA ALA A 407 2.45 -5.98 -34.45
C ALA A 407 2.78 -4.96 -35.53
N TYR A 408 1.94 -4.95 -36.58
CA TYR A 408 1.88 -3.91 -37.58
C TYR A 408 0.59 -3.11 -37.39
N ALA A 409 0.66 -1.79 -37.50
CA ALA A 409 -0.53 -0.95 -37.55
C ALA A 409 -0.36 0.16 -38.60
N ASP A 410 -1.47 0.49 -39.28
CA ASP A 410 -1.62 1.71 -40.06
C ASP A 410 -2.75 2.56 -39.48
N VAL A 411 -2.55 3.88 -39.48
CA VAL A 411 -3.55 4.84 -39.04
C VAL A 411 -3.74 5.92 -40.13
N ARG A 412 -4.97 6.40 -40.20
CA ARG A 412 -5.36 7.48 -41.08
C ARG A 412 -6.02 8.55 -40.23
N LEU A 413 -5.43 9.75 -40.24
CA LEU A 413 -5.88 10.88 -39.47
C LEU A 413 -6.32 12.02 -40.38
N MET A 414 -7.39 12.71 -40.04
CA MET A 414 -7.64 14.06 -40.53
C MET A 414 -6.71 14.99 -39.76
N THR A 415 -5.95 15.82 -40.47
CA THR A 415 -5.01 16.81 -39.92
C THR A 415 -5.39 18.20 -40.43
N PRO A 416 -4.82 19.30 -39.89
CA PRO A 416 -5.05 20.65 -40.41
C PRO A 416 -4.71 20.80 -41.90
N GLU A 417 -3.82 19.96 -42.42
CA GLU A 417 -3.37 19.99 -43.83
C GLU A 417 -4.14 18.98 -44.71
N GLY A 418 -5.16 18.30 -44.19
CA GLY A 418 -5.92 17.28 -44.86
C GLY A 418 -5.67 15.87 -44.31
N GLU A 419 -6.19 14.87 -45.02
CA GLU A 419 -6.08 13.46 -44.60
C GLU A 419 -4.63 12.93 -44.82
N LYS A 420 -4.02 12.39 -43.79
CA LYS A 420 -2.70 11.75 -43.82
C LYS A 420 -2.75 10.35 -43.24
N ALA A 421 -1.89 9.47 -43.75
CA ALA A 421 -1.78 8.10 -43.27
C ALA A 421 -0.30 7.70 -43.13
N ASP A 422 -0.01 6.91 -42.12
CA ASP A 422 1.30 6.26 -41.91
C ASP A 422 1.15 4.92 -41.22
N ALA A 423 2.21 4.13 -41.22
CA ALA A 423 2.22 2.80 -40.65
C ALA A 423 3.49 2.57 -39.83
N ALA A 424 3.38 1.73 -38.80
CA ALA A 424 4.51 1.36 -37.95
C ALA A 424 4.45 -0.09 -37.48
N VAL A 425 5.61 -0.56 -36.99
CA VAL A 425 5.77 -1.85 -36.33
C VAL A 425 6.09 -1.58 -34.86
N GLY A 426 5.50 -2.40 -33.97
CA GLY A 426 5.71 -2.27 -32.54
C GLY A 426 5.68 -3.63 -31.83
N ASP A 427 5.96 -3.62 -30.53
CA ASP A 427 5.98 -4.82 -29.66
C ASP A 427 4.55 -5.37 -29.43
N GLY A 428 3.52 -4.58 -29.74
CA GLY A 428 2.13 -4.94 -29.68
C GLY A 428 1.25 -3.99 -30.49
N PRO A 429 -0.07 -4.26 -30.64
CA PRO A 429 -0.94 -3.48 -31.50
C PRO A 429 -1.10 -2.03 -31.01
N VAL A 430 -1.06 -1.79 -29.71
CA VAL A 430 -1.10 -0.43 -29.15
C VAL A 430 0.17 0.32 -29.51
N ASP A 431 1.36 -0.24 -29.22
CA ASP A 431 2.65 0.39 -29.51
C ASP A 431 2.81 0.69 -31.01
N ALA A 432 2.46 -0.27 -31.88
CA ALA A 432 2.47 -0.05 -33.32
C ALA A 432 1.54 1.08 -33.76
N SER A 433 0.32 1.13 -33.21
CA SER A 433 -0.65 2.17 -33.55
C SER A 433 -0.23 3.56 -33.06
N LEU A 434 0.28 3.68 -31.85
CA LEU A 434 0.75 4.97 -31.31
C LEU A 434 1.95 5.49 -32.12
N LYS A 435 2.91 4.62 -32.45
CA LYS A 435 4.04 4.99 -33.33
C LYS A 435 3.59 5.46 -34.72
N ALA A 436 2.53 4.86 -35.27
CA ALA A 436 1.97 5.31 -36.54
C ALA A 436 1.32 6.71 -36.40
N VAL A 437 0.61 6.98 -35.31
CA VAL A 437 0.09 8.32 -35.00
C VAL A 437 1.22 9.34 -34.85
N GLU A 438 2.28 9.02 -34.11
CA GLU A 438 3.45 9.87 -33.90
C GLU A 438 4.08 10.32 -35.23
N ARG A 439 4.18 9.39 -36.20
CA ARG A 439 4.71 9.71 -37.54
C ARG A 439 3.82 10.66 -38.31
N VAL A 440 2.50 10.50 -38.23
CA VAL A 440 1.55 11.42 -38.90
C VAL A 440 1.58 12.79 -38.26
N VAL A 441 1.66 12.86 -36.93
CA VAL A 441 1.65 14.10 -36.14
C VAL A 441 2.96 14.87 -36.29
N GLY A 442 4.10 14.18 -36.27
CA GLY A 442 5.42 14.78 -36.48
C GLY A 442 5.94 15.66 -35.32
N LEU A 443 5.30 15.62 -34.15
CA LEU A 443 5.76 16.35 -32.96
C LEU A 443 6.60 15.43 -32.05
N PRO A 444 7.63 15.96 -31.34
CA PRO A 444 8.46 15.19 -30.41
C PRO A 444 7.73 14.97 -29.07
N ILE A 445 6.70 14.15 -29.09
CA ILE A 445 5.85 13.82 -27.94
C ILE A 445 6.34 12.52 -27.32
N SER A 446 6.46 12.45 -26.00
CA SER A 446 6.83 11.22 -25.30
C SER A 446 5.72 10.74 -24.36
N LEU A 447 5.34 9.46 -24.45
CA LEU A 447 4.38 8.82 -23.56
C LEU A 447 5.03 8.61 -22.18
N LYS A 448 4.39 9.10 -21.11
CA LYS A 448 4.88 9.02 -19.71
C LYS A 448 4.07 8.07 -18.83
N ASP A 449 2.76 7.99 -19.06
CA ASP A 449 1.86 7.11 -18.29
C ASP A 449 0.79 6.54 -19.21
N TYR A 450 0.37 5.30 -18.96
CA TYR A 450 -0.66 4.63 -19.74
C TYR A 450 -1.41 3.63 -18.87
N GLN A 451 -2.73 3.76 -18.79
CA GLN A 451 -3.60 2.93 -18.00
C GLN A 451 -4.83 2.48 -18.80
N ILE A 452 -5.26 1.27 -18.53
CA ILE A 452 -6.47 0.68 -19.13
C ILE A 452 -7.38 0.19 -18.01
N ARG A 453 -8.69 0.45 -18.14
CA ARG A 453 -9.68 -0.12 -17.24
C ARG A 453 -10.97 -0.48 -17.99
N ALA A 454 -11.70 -1.49 -17.51
CA ALA A 454 -13.04 -1.77 -17.96
C ALA A 454 -14.03 -0.84 -17.25
N ILE A 455 -14.93 -0.20 -18.02
CA ILE A 455 -15.97 0.70 -17.47
C ILE A 455 -17.27 -0.06 -17.26
N THR A 456 -17.57 -1.04 -18.13
CA THR A 456 -18.77 -1.86 -18.06
C THR A 456 -18.39 -3.34 -17.95
N ALA A 457 -19.32 -4.19 -17.52
CA ALA A 457 -19.13 -5.64 -17.46
C ALA A 457 -19.75 -6.32 -18.71
N GLY A 458 -19.23 -7.51 -19.07
CA GLY A 458 -19.78 -8.30 -20.18
C GLY A 458 -18.81 -8.48 -21.34
N LYS A 459 -19.25 -9.22 -22.39
CA LYS A 459 -18.42 -9.51 -23.57
C LYS A 459 -18.20 -8.29 -24.48
N ASP A 460 -19.06 -7.30 -24.35
CA ASP A 460 -19.09 -6.01 -25.04
C ASP A 460 -18.69 -4.86 -24.11
N ALA A 461 -17.92 -5.18 -23.06
CA ALA A 461 -17.45 -4.19 -22.11
C ALA A 461 -16.71 -3.05 -22.81
N LEU A 462 -17.05 -1.83 -22.41
CA LEU A 462 -16.32 -0.63 -22.81
C LEU A 462 -14.99 -0.57 -22.06
N GLY A 463 -13.90 -0.53 -22.82
CA GLY A 463 -12.56 -0.27 -22.31
C GLY A 463 -12.23 1.21 -22.37
N GLU A 464 -11.74 1.74 -21.28
CA GLU A 464 -11.20 3.10 -21.19
C GLU A 464 -9.69 3.02 -21.19
N ALA A 465 -9.06 3.82 -22.01
CA ALA A 465 -7.64 4.09 -21.98
C ALA A 465 -7.41 5.55 -21.54
N THR A 466 -6.50 5.75 -20.59
CA THR A 466 -6.01 7.08 -20.20
C THR A 466 -4.50 7.09 -20.34
N LEU A 467 -3.96 8.21 -20.77
CA LEU A 467 -2.51 8.36 -20.90
C LEU A 467 -2.05 9.79 -20.65
N LYS A 468 -0.76 9.93 -20.35
CA LYS A 468 -0.08 11.21 -20.21
C LYS A 468 1.06 11.27 -21.20
N VAL A 469 1.13 12.36 -21.94
CA VAL A 469 2.25 12.65 -22.85
C VAL A 469 2.98 13.89 -22.39
N GLU A 470 4.30 13.93 -22.65
CA GLU A 470 5.12 15.13 -22.41
C GLU A 470 5.49 15.80 -23.73
N TYR A 471 5.31 17.10 -23.78
CA TYR A 471 5.78 17.97 -24.84
C TYR A 471 6.36 19.26 -24.24
N ASN A 472 7.59 19.63 -24.62
CA ASN A 472 8.31 20.81 -24.11
C ASN A 472 8.34 20.91 -22.56
N GLY A 473 8.49 19.76 -21.87
CA GLY A 473 8.55 19.69 -20.40
C GLY A 473 7.20 19.83 -19.70
N ARG A 474 6.09 19.91 -20.42
CA ARG A 474 4.71 19.94 -19.89
C ARG A 474 3.99 18.62 -20.15
N LEU A 475 3.13 18.22 -19.23
CA LEU A 475 2.32 17.01 -19.33
C LEU A 475 0.93 17.33 -19.86
N TYR A 476 0.48 16.54 -20.84
CA TYR A 476 -0.85 16.60 -21.43
C TYR A 476 -1.54 15.26 -21.28
N HIS A 477 -2.84 15.28 -21.02
CA HIS A 477 -3.61 14.09 -20.74
C HIS A 477 -4.51 13.75 -21.93
N GLY A 478 -4.77 12.46 -22.12
CA GLY A 478 -5.72 12.01 -23.10
C GLY A 478 -6.48 10.78 -22.65
N ARG A 479 -7.75 10.72 -23.04
CA ARG A 479 -8.70 9.67 -22.70
C ARG A 479 -9.44 9.19 -23.92
N GLY A 480 -9.62 7.87 -24.03
CA GLY A 480 -10.41 7.27 -25.09
C GLY A 480 -11.27 6.13 -24.57
N ILE A 481 -12.45 5.95 -25.14
CA ILE A 481 -13.38 4.89 -24.77
C ILE A 481 -13.81 4.14 -26.02
N SER A 482 -13.73 2.82 -25.99
CA SER A 482 -14.17 1.93 -27.06
C SER A 482 -14.42 0.52 -26.55
N THR A 483 -15.18 -0.29 -27.27
CA THR A 483 -15.22 -1.75 -27.09
C THR A 483 -13.93 -2.43 -27.59
N ASP A 484 -13.16 -1.75 -28.44
CA ASP A 484 -11.81 -2.15 -28.86
C ASP A 484 -10.77 -1.35 -28.09
N ILE A 485 -9.95 -2.06 -27.29
CA ILE A 485 -8.95 -1.43 -26.41
C ILE A 485 -7.83 -0.73 -27.18
N VAL A 486 -7.48 -1.24 -28.37
CA VAL A 486 -6.48 -0.59 -29.21
C VAL A 486 -7.03 0.73 -29.75
N LYS A 487 -8.31 0.74 -30.18
CA LYS A 487 -8.99 1.95 -30.62
C LYS A 487 -9.16 2.96 -29.49
N SER A 488 -9.48 2.51 -28.27
CA SER A 488 -9.57 3.44 -27.13
C SER A 488 -8.22 4.07 -26.81
N SER A 489 -7.13 3.33 -26.93
CA SER A 489 -5.77 3.81 -26.73
C SER A 489 -5.33 4.82 -27.76
N VAL A 490 -5.63 4.58 -29.04
CA VAL A 490 -5.35 5.53 -30.14
C VAL A 490 -6.15 6.81 -29.98
N ASN A 491 -7.44 6.70 -29.64
CA ASN A 491 -8.28 7.87 -29.37
C ASN A 491 -7.75 8.70 -28.19
N ALA A 492 -7.30 8.02 -27.10
CA ALA A 492 -6.68 8.68 -25.98
C ALA A 492 -5.44 9.47 -26.41
N TYR A 493 -4.57 8.85 -27.22
CA TYR A 493 -3.35 9.51 -27.68
C TYR A 493 -3.64 10.71 -28.58
N ILE A 494 -4.58 10.59 -29.53
CA ILE A 494 -5.00 11.70 -30.39
C ILE A 494 -5.60 12.84 -29.57
N ASN A 495 -6.37 12.56 -28.54
CA ASN A 495 -6.91 13.59 -27.65
C ASN A 495 -5.80 14.32 -26.88
N ALA A 496 -4.76 13.64 -26.41
CA ALA A 496 -3.60 14.27 -25.80
C ALA A 496 -2.84 15.15 -26.81
N VAL A 497 -2.65 14.68 -28.05
CA VAL A 497 -2.04 15.46 -29.14
C VAL A 497 -2.85 16.72 -29.46
N ASN A 498 -4.17 16.63 -29.51
CA ASN A 498 -5.03 17.79 -29.69
C ASN A 498 -4.87 18.83 -28.57
N SER A 499 -4.66 18.37 -27.33
CA SER A 499 -4.39 19.27 -26.20
C SER A 499 -3.04 19.99 -26.34
N VAL A 500 -2.01 19.28 -26.85
CA VAL A 500 -0.71 19.90 -27.17
C VAL A 500 -0.87 20.95 -28.23
N PHE A 501 -1.58 20.62 -29.31
CA PHE A 501 -1.77 21.53 -30.46
C PHE A 501 -2.53 22.79 -30.08
N LEU A 502 -3.59 22.65 -29.28
CA LEU A 502 -4.35 23.76 -28.73
C LEU A 502 -3.48 24.70 -27.88
N ALA A 503 -2.62 24.11 -27.01
CA ALA A 503 -1.70 24.91 -26.19
C ALA A 503 -0.70 25.69 -27.05
N MET A 504 -0.22 25.11 -28.17
CA MET A 504 0.67 25.78 -29.12
C MET A 504 -0.02 26.93 -29.84
N GLU A 505 -1.30 26.75 -30.28
CA GLU A 505 -2.08 27.81 -30.94
C GLU A 505 -2.31 29.00 -30.01
N LEU A 506 -2.64 28.73 -28.75
CA LEU A 506 -2.83 29.76 -27.73
C LEU A 506 -1.56 30.56 -27.43
N GLU A 507 -0.39 29.90 -27.39
CA GLU A 507 0.90 30.59 -27.21
C GLU A 507 1.25 31.49 -28.40
N GLN A 508 0.86 31.12 -29.61
CA GLN A 508 1.08 31.96 -30.83
C GLN A 508 0.18 33.20 -30.88
N GLU A 509 -1.10 33.05 -30.44
CA GLU A 509 -2.03 34.19 -30.36
C GLU A 509 -1.64 35.22 -29.29
N GLU A 510 -0.80 34.86 -28.31
CA GLU A 510 -0.28 35.78 -27.29
C GLU A 510 0.99 36.55 -27.73
N GLU A 511 1.72 36.02 -28.68
CA GLU A 511 2.94 36.65 -29.20
C GLU A 511 2.62 37.67 -30.35
N GLU A 512 1.40 37.64 -30.92
CA GLU A 512 0.89 38.61 -31.90
C GLU A 512 0.11 39.77 -31.24
#